data_0b99e403422fde10b126de0844b563bd
#
_entry.id   0b99e403422fde10b126de0844b563bd
#
_cell.length_a   1.000
_cell.length_b   1.000
_cell.length_c   1.000
_cell.angle_alpha   90.00
_cell.angle_beta   90.00
_cell.angle_gamma   90.00
#
_symmetry.space_group_name_H-M   'P 1'
#
loop_
_entity.id
_entity.type
_entity.pdbx_description
1 polymer ?
#
loop_
_entity_poly.entity_id
_entity_poly.type
_entity_poly.pdbx_seq_one_letter_code
_entity_poly.pdbx_strand_id
1 'polypeptide(L)'
;MVLAASLVKVITSICPGGTAISYGKNTGQGSAAGGGLPETWREHFGEIWAEYENLKEQRRQLELDDLLTLAARELERDESLLRYWQRRYSYILVDEFQDCNQVQYEIIKLLCPQEGNLFAVGDDDQAIYGFRGADPG
;
A
#
# COMPACT_ATOMS: atom_id res chain seq x y z
N MET A 1 -12.05 -12.43 -23.86
CA MET A 1 -12.10 -12.72 -22.40
C MET A 1 -10.83 -13.39 -21.85
N VAL A 2 -10.12 -14.20 -22.62
CA VAL A 2 -8.84 -14.83 -22.20
C VAL A 2 -7.66 -13.86 -22.22
N LEU A 3 -7.66 -12.87 -23.11
CA LEU A 3 -6.60 -11.85 -23.23
C LEU A 3 -6.48 -10.94 -21.99
N ALA A 4 -7.60 -10.53 -21.38
CA ALA A 4 -7.58 -9.67 -20.20
C ALA A 4 -7.01 -10.38 -18.96
N ALA A 5 -7.30 -11.67 -18.79
CA ALA A 5 -6.77 -12.45 -17.67
C ALA A 5 -5.25 -12.70 -17.79
N SER A 6 -4.74 -12.84 -19.01
CA SER A 6 -3.31 -12.94 -19.28
C SER A 6 -2.61 -11.59 -19.11
N LEU A 7 -3.27 -10.47 -19.46
CA LEU A 7 -2.72 -9.12 -19.29
C LEU A 7 -2.53 -8.77 -17.82
N VAL A 8 -3.50 -9.10 -16.97
CA VAL A 8 -3.40 -8.86 -15.51
C VAL A 8 -2.23 -9.65 -14.91
N LYS A 9 -2.06 -10.94 -15.27
CA LYS A 9 -0.93 -11.74 -14.81
C LYS A 9 0.43 -11.23 -15.29
N VAL A 10 0.50 -10.72 -16.50
CA VAL A 10 1.74 -10.18 -17.08
C VAL A 10 2.08 -8.82 -16.44
N ILE A 11 1.08 -8.00 -16.15
CA ILE A 11 1.28 -6.70 -15.49
C ILE A 11 1.81 -6.88 -14.06
N THR A 12 1.34 -7.89 -13.32
CA THR A 12 1.73 -8.07 -11.91
C THR A 12 3.06 -8.80 -11.70
N SER A 13 3.55 -9.56 -12.66
CA SER A 13 4.74 -10.42 -12.43
C SER A 13 5.99 -10.08 -13.24
N ILE A 14 5.91 -9.31 -14.32
CA ILE A 14 7.04 -9.15 -15.26
C ILE A 14 7.17 -7.73 -15.83
N CYS A 15 6.19 -6.84 -15.64
CA CYS A 15 6.16 -5.52 -16.25
C CYS A 15 6.45 -4.38 -15.25
N PRO A 16 7.14 -3.31 -15.69
CA PRO A 16 7.27 -2.07 -14.90
C PRO A 16 5.94 -1.53 -14.36
N GLY A 17 4.83 -1.78 -15.07
CA GLY A 17 3.49 -1.41 -14.65
C GLY A 17 3.00 -2.11 -13.38
N GLY A 18 3.35 -3.39 -13.18
CA GLY A 18 2.99 -4.13 -11.96
C GLY A 18 3.70 -3.59 -10.72
N THR A 19 4.98 -3.27 -10.87
CA THR A 19 5.76 -2.61 -9.81
C THR A 19 5.19 -1.21 -9.51
N ALA A 20 4.80 -0.45 -10.54
CA ALA A 20 4.20 0.87 -10.36
C ALA A 20 2.83 0.80 -9.67
N ILE A 21 2.00 -0.21 -9.94
CA ILE A 21 0.72 -0.43 -9.24
C ILE A 21 0.98 -0.74 -7.77
N SER A 22 1.85 -1.67 -7.43
CA SER A 22 2.21 -2.00 -6.06
C SER A 22 2.81 -0.78 -5.34
N TYR A 23 3.74 -0.08 -5.98
CA TYR A 23 4.31 1.15 -5.44
C TYR A 23 3.25 2.21 -5.17
N GLY A 24 2.33 2.44 -6.11
CA GLY A 24 1.25 3.40 -5.94
C GLY A 24 0.32 3.08 -4.77
N LYS A 25 0.05 1.80 -4.51
CA LYS A 25 -0.72 1.35 -3.34
C LYS A 25 0.04 1.58 -2.04
N ASN A 26 1.31 1.19 -1.99
CA ASN A 26 2.14 1.23 -0.78
C ASN A 26 2.57 2.65 -0.38
N THR A 27 2.59 3.60 -1.32
CA THR A 27 2.89 5.02 -1.07
C THR A 27 1.65 5.91 -0.94
N GLY A 28 0.44 5.35 -1.13
CA GLY A 28 -0.78 6.14 -1.18
C GLY A 28 -0.92 7.03 -2.42
N GLN A 29 0.02 6.99 -3.37
CA GLN A 29 0.00 7.83 -4.59
C GLN A 29 -1.04 7.39 -5.62
N GLY A 30 -1.53 6.16 -5.53
CA GLY A 30 -2.48 5.61 -6.48
C GLY A 30 -1.94 5.65 -7.92
N SER A 31 -2.78 6.04 -8.87
CA SER A 31 -2.40 6.14 -10.28
C SER A 31 -1.33 7.20 -10.58
N ALA A 32 -1.03 8.12 -9.66
CA ALA A 32 0.05 9.10 -9.81
C ALA A 32 1.45 8.47 -9.76
N ALA A 33 1.58 7.25 -9.20
CA ALA A 33 2.83 6.48 -9.17
C ALA A 33 3.42 6.15 -10.56
N GLY A 34 2.66 6.35 -11.62
CA GLY A 34 3.13 6.17 -13.00
C GLY A 34 4.26 7.09 -13.45
N GLY A 35 4.68 8.06 -12.62
CA GLY A 35 5.72 9.03 -12.96
C GLY A 35 7.08 8.43 -13.36
N GLY A 36 7.45 7.26 -12.81
CA GLY A 36 8.67 6.52 -13.15
C GLY A 36 8.59 5.64 -14.40
N LEU A 37 7.43 5.55 -15.04
CA LEU A 37 7.22 4.71 -16.20
C LEU A 37 7.69 5.40 -17.50
N PRO A 38 8.03 4.63 -18.55
CA PRO A 38 8.22 5.18 -19.91
C PRO A 38 7.01 6.01 -20.34
N GLU A 39 7.24 7.05 -21.14
CA GLU A 39 6.21 8.03 -21.53
C GLU A 39 4.99 7.38 -22.17
N THR A 40 5.20 6.39 -23.02
CA THR A 40 4.12 5.62 -23.68
C THR A 40 3.20 4.87 -22.69
N TRP A 41 3.70 4.56 -21.51
CA TRP A 41 2.93 3.90 -20.45
C TRP A 41 2.29 4.91 -19.49
N ARG A 42 2.99 6.03 -19.27
CA ARG A 42 2.56 7.08 -18.35
C ARG A 42 1.23 7.71 -18.78
N GLU A 43 1.09 7.98 -20.07
CA GLU A 43 -0.12 8.58 -20.64
C GLU A 43 -1.37 7.73 -20.41
N HIS A 44 -1.23 6.40 -20.38
CA HIS A 44 -2.34 5.46 -20.21
C HIS A 44 -2.39 4.80 -18.81
N PHE A 45 -1.46 5.14 -17.93
CA PHE A 45 -1.35 4.44 -16.65
C PHE A 45 -2.61 4.59 -15.79
N GLY A 46 -3.26 5.74 -15.82
CA GLY A 46 -4.53 5.96 -15.13
C GLY A 46 -5.65 5.05 -15.61
N GLU A 47 -5.74 4.83 -16.93
CA GLU A 47 -6.73 3.93 -17.53
C GLU A 47 -6.42 2.47 -17.20
N ILE A 48 -5.14 2.08 -17.25
CA ILE A 48 -4.66 0.75 -16.89
C ILE A 48 -4.96 0.46 -15.41
N TRP A 49 -4.70 1.42 -14.54
CA TRP A 49 -5.00 1.31 -13.11
C TRP A 49 -6.49 1.11 -12.87
N ALA A 50 -7.33 1.96 -13.48
CA ALA A 50 -8.78 1.89 -13.31
C ALA A 50 -9.35 0.54 -13.80
N GLU A 51 -8.90 0.06 -14.95
CA GLU A 51 -9.33 -1.24 -15.49
C GLU A 51 -8.84 -2.41 -14.63
N TYR A 52 -7.62 -2.32 -14.10
CA TYR A 52 -7.07 -3.31 -13.18
C TYR A 52 -7.91 -3.43 -11.91
N GLU A 53 -8.25 -2.31 -11.27
CA GLU A 53 -9.09 -2.30 -10.07
C GLU A 53 -10.51 -2.81 -10.36
N ASN A 54 -11.11 -2.40 -11.48
CA ASN A 54 -12.41 -2.87 -11.95
C ASN A 54 -12.43 -4.40 -12.14
N LEU A 55 -11.39 -4.97 -12.76
CA LEU A 55 -11.28 -6.42 -12.96
C LEU A 55 -11.15 -7.20 -11.64
N LYS A 56 -10.44 -6.64 -10.65
CA LYS A 56 -10.37 -7.25 -9.30
C LYS A 56 -11.74 -7.23 -8.62
N GLU A 57 -12.45 -6.11 -8.69
CA GLU A 57 -13.78 -5.97 -8.11
C GLU A 57 -14.77 -6.97 -8.74
N GLN A 58 -14.82 -7.05 -10.07
CA GLN A 58 -15.67 -8.01 -10.79
C GLN A 58 -15.37 -9.46 -10.40
N ARG A 59 -14.11 -9.78 -10.13
CA ARG A 59 -13.67 -11.11 -9.74
C ARG A 59 -13.72 -11.36 -8.23
N ARG A 60 -14.04 -10.35 -7.43
CA ARG A 60 -13.99 -10.39 -5.96
C ARG A 60 -12.63 -10.87 -5.46
N GLN A 61 -11.56 -10.35 -6.04
CA GLN A 61 -10.18 -10.69 -5.70
C GLN A 61 -9.50 -9.51 -5.04
N LEU A 62 -8.67 -9.81 -4.03
CA LEU A 62 -7.79 -8.85 -3.36
C LEU A 62 -6.35 -9.29 -3.53
N GLU A 63 -5.46 -8.32 -3.58
CA GLU A 63 -4.02 -8.53 -3.45
C GLU A 63 -3.56 -8.25 -2.02
N LEU A 64 -2.33 -8.61 -1.70
CA LEU A 64 -1.77 -8.33 -0.37
C LEU A 64 -1.70 -6.82 -0.07
N ASP A 65 -1.35 -6.02 -1.09
CA ASP A 65 -1.28 -4.57 -0.94
C ASP A 65 -2.66 -3.94 -0.69
N ASP A 66 -3.73 -4.55 -1.22
CA ASP A 66 -5.10 -4.11 -0.96
C ASP A 66 -5.49 -4.29 0.51
N LEU A 67 -4.97 -5.30 1.20
CA LEU A 67 -5.30 -5.55 2.60
C LEU A 67 -4.86 -4.38 3.48
N LEU A 68 -3.69 -3.82 3.22
CA LEU A 68 -3.17 -2.66 3.96
C LEU A 68 -3.97 -1.40 3.66
N THR A 69 -4.19 -1.10 2.39
CA THR A 69 -4.94 0.10 1.98
C THR A 69 -6.39 0.06 2.43
N LEU A 70 -7.03 -1.11 2.39
CA LEU A 70 -8.39 -1.30 2.91
C LEU A 70 -8.44 -1.15 4.44
N ALA A 71 -7.47 -1.74 5.16
CA ALA A 71 -7.40 -1.62 6.61
C ALA A 71 -7.22 -0.17 7.05
N ALA A 72 -6.28 0.57 6.43
CA ALA A 72 -6.07 1.99 6.69
C ALA A 72 -7.37 2.78 6.48
N ARG A 73 -7.99 2.62 5.32
CA ARG A 73 -9.23 3.32 4.96
C ARG A 73 -10.40 3.02 5.91
N GLU A 74 -10.59 1.77 6.32
CA GLU A 74 -11.66 1.41 7.23
C GLU A 74 -11.41 1.94 8.65
N LEU A 75 -10.15 1.97 9.10
CA LEU A 75 -9.78 2.59 10.38
C LEU A 75 -10.00 4.10 10.37
N GLU A 76 -9.72 4.80 9.26
CA GLU A 76 -10.00 6.23 9.12
C GLU A 76 -11.50 6.54 9.08
N ARG A 77 -12.27 5.68 8.44
CA ARG A 77 -13.69 5.91 8.15
C ARG A 77 -14.61 5.55 9.33
N ASP A 78 -14.25 4.51 10.09
CA ASP A 78 -15.05 4.00 11.20
C ASP A 78 -14.34 4.26 12.55
N GLU A 79 -14.74 5.36 13.19
CA GLU A 79 -14.21 5.75 14.50
C GLU A 79 -14.46 4.69 15.58
N SER A 80 -15.54 3.93 15.50
CA SER A 80 -15.84 2.88 16.49
C SER A 80 -14.91 1.70 16.34
N LEU A 81 -14.58 1.32 15.10
CA LEU A 81 -13.59 0.32 14.76
C LEU A 81 -12.19 0.76 15.22
N LEU A 82 -11.83 2.00 14.93
CA LEU A 82 -10.55 2.58 15.35
C LEU A 82 -10.40 2.55 16.89
N ARG A 83 -11.39 3.04 17.62
CA ARG A 83 -11.39 3.03 19.09
C ARG A 83 -11.38 1.62 19.66
N TYR A 84 -12.00 0.66 18.99
CA TYR A 84 -11.95 -0.75 19.40
C TYR A 84 -10.50 -1.25 19.36
N TRP A 85 -9.79 -1.04 18.29
CA TRP A 85 -8.41 -1.50 18.12
C TRP A 85 -7.43 -0.73 19.01
N GLN A 86 -7.56 0.59 19.18
CA GLN A 86 -6.76 1.40 20.09
C GLN A 86 -6.88 0.92 21.54
N ARG A 87 -8.07 0.49 21.97
CA ARG A 87 -8.27 -0.07 23.31
C ARG A 87 -7.78 -1.50 23.45
N ARG A 88 -7.72 -2.23 22.35
CA ARG A 88 -7.26 -3.62 22.32
C ARG A 88 -5.76 -3.72 22.50
N TYR A 89 -5.01 -2.77 21.99
CA TYR A 89 -3.55 -2.74 22.03
C TYR A 89 -3.07 -1.55 22.86
N SER A 90 -2.63 -1.84 24.09
CA SER A 90 -2.08 -0.83 25.01
C SER A 90 -0.64 -0.44 24.66
N TYR A 91 0.05 -1.27 23.90
CA TYR A 91 1.43 -1.07 23.43
C TYR A 91 1.53 -1.50 21.99
N ILE A 92 2.25 -0.70 21.20
CA ILE A 92 2.58 -1.01 19.81
C ILE A 92 4.10 -1.08 19.72
N LEU A 93 4.61 -2.22 19.27
CA LEU A 93 6.04 -2.43 19.01
C LEU A 93 6.19 -2.64 17.52
N VAL A 94 7.07 -1.84 16.91
CA VAL A 94 7.41 -1.94 15.49
C VAL A 94 8.87 -2.27 15.39
N ASP A 95 9.17 -3.39 14.77
CA ASP A 95 10.52 -3.79 14.41
C ASP A 95 10.79 -3.52 12.94
N GLU A 96 12.05 -3.31 12.57
CA GLU A 96 12.45 -2.98 11.19
C GLU A 96 11.68 -1.77 10.63
N PHE A 97 11.56 -0.70 11.45
CA PHE A 97 10.76 0.47 11.09
C PHE A 97 11.18 1.12 9.77
N GLN A 98 12.48 1.04 9.41
CA GLN A 98 13.00 1.53 8.13
C GLN A 98 12.40 0.84 6.90
N ASP A 99 11.80 -0.34 7.07
CA ASP A 99 11.16 -1.09 5.99
C ASP A 99 9.65 -0.84 5.89
N CYS A 100 9.09 -0.02 6.79
CA CYS A 100 7.67 0.35 6.75
C CYS A 100 7.38 1.23 5.53
N ASN A 101 6.35 0.86 4.78
CA ASN A 101 5.82 1.72 3.73
C ASN A 101 4.85 2.77 4.31
N GLN A 102 4.49 3.77 3.47
CA GLN A 102 3.63 4.88 3.89
C GLN A 102 2.28 4.41 4.48
N VAL A 103 1.65 3.41 3.88
CA VAL A 103 0.34 2.91 4.35
C VAL A 103 0.48 2.20 5.71
N GLN A 104 1.54 1.43 5.92
CA GLN A 104 1.84 0.81 7.22
C GLN A 104 2.09 1.86 8.29
N TYR A 105 2.84 2.91 7.96
CA TYR A 105 3.07 4.04 8.85
C TYR A 105 1.77 4.74 9.25
N GLU A 106 0.85 4.96 8.30
CA GLU A 106 -0.47 5.55 8.58
C GLU A 106 -1.31 4.67 9.51
N ILE A 107 -1.31 3.34 9.30
CA ILE A 107 -1.99 2.40 10.21
C ILE A 107 -1.40 2.50 11.62
N ILE A 108 -0.08 2.54 11.76
CA ILE A 108 0.60 2.69 13.06
C ILE A 108 0.16 3.99 13.72
N LYS A 109 0.14 5.11 13.00
CA LYS A 109 -0.31 6.41 13.51
C LYS A 109 -1.77 6.40 13.96
N LEU A 110 -2.65 5.78 13.19
CA LEU A 110 -4.06 5.66 13.54
C LEU A 110 -4.25 4.84 14.81
N LEU A 111 -3.55 3.72 14.92
CA LEU A 111 -3.68 2.83 16.07
C LEU A 111 -3.01 3.38 17.34
N CYS A 112 -1.99 4.24 17.20
CA CYS A 112 -1.28 4.86 18.30
C CYS A 112 -1.81 6.28 18.54
N PRO A 113 -2.68 6.51 19.54
CA PRO A 113 -3.10 7.86 19.91
C PRO A 113 -1.91 8.69 20.42
N GLN A 114 -2.03 10.02 20.42
CA GLN A 114 -0.95 10.97 20.78
C GLN A 114 -0.26 10.66 22.12
N GLU A 115 -0.99 10.07 23.07
CA GLU A 115 -0.49 9.63 24.37
C GLU A 115 -0.22 8.12 24.41
N GLY A 116 -0.15 7.48 23.24
CA GLY A 116 0.01 6.04 23.10
C GLY A 116 1.44 5.56 23.35
N ASN A 117 1.55 4.29 23.70
CA ASN A 117 2.83 3.63 23.93
C ASN A 117 3.31 2.98 22.62
N LEU A 118 4.06 3.74 21.82
CA LEU A 118 4.74 3.26 20.62
C LEU A 118 6.23 3.07 20.92
N PHE A 119 6.75 1.93 20.57
CA PHE A 119 8.18 1.64 20.54
C PHE A 119 8.56 1.14 19.15
N ALA A 120 9.36 1.91 18.44
CA ALA A 120 9.84 1.57 17.10
C ALA A 120 11.36 1.37 17.14
N VAL A 121 11.82 0.32 16.48
CA VAL A 121 13.24 -0.01 16.30
C VAL A 121 13.49 -0.15 14.81
N GLY A 122 14.57 0.45 14.34
CA GLY A 122 15.01 0.39 12.96
C GLY A 122 16.45 0.83 12.81
N ASP A 123 17.03 0.54 11.68
CA ASP A 123 18.40 0.90 11.30
C ASP A 123 18.37 1.43 9.85
N ASP A 124 18.53 2.73 9.69
CA ASP A 124 18.45 3.40 8.38
C ASP A 124 19.52 2.90 7.41
N ASP A 125 20.67 2.43 7.93
CA ASP A 125 21.73 1.85 7.11
C ASP A 125 21.34 0.50 6.48
N GLN A 126 20.28 -0.14 7.00
CA GLN A 126 19.72 -1.39 6.50
C GLN A 126 18.48 -1.21 5.62
N ALA A 127 18.06 0.02 5.35
CA ALA A 127 16.89 0.32 4.53
C ALA A 127 17.10 -0.08 3.07
N ILE A 128 16.56 -1.24 2.66
CA ILE A 128 16.70 -1.78 1.29
C ILE A 128 15.37 -1.85 0.52
N TYR A 129 14.24 -1.57 1.17
CA TYR A 129 12.90 -1.72 0.59
C TYR A 129 12.29 -0.42 0.04
N GLY A 130 13.10 0.59 -0.28
CA GLY A 130 12.65 1.83 -0.91
C GLY A 130 11.85 1.61 -2.20
N PHE A 131 12.16 0.55 -2.97
CA PHE A 131 11.42 0.17 -4.17
C PHE A 131 9.97 -0.31 -3.90
N ARG A 132 9.65 -0.62 -2.65
CA ARG A 132 8.29 -0.96 -2.16
C ARG A 132 7.60 0.21 -1.46
N GLY A 133 8.20 1.41 -1.52
CA GLY A 133 7.65 2.59 -0.88
C GLY A 133 8.02 2.73 0.60
N ALA A 134 9.02 1.99 1.09
CA ALA A 134 9.61 2.29 2.39
C ALA A 134 10.32 3.65 2.31
N ASP A 135 10.04 4.49 3.28
CA ASP A 135 10.63 5.83 3.40
C ASP A 135 11.05 6.01 4.86
N PRO A 136 12.34 5.92 5.16
CA PRO A 136 12.85 6.04 6.54
C PRO A 136 12.75 7.48 7.10
N GLY A 137 12.39 8.49 6.28
CA GLY A 137 12.19 9.88 6.71
C GLY A 137 13.24 10.83 6.19
#